data_5e794057785c1601f92259a4c136c722
#
_entry.id   5e794057785c1601f92259a4c136c722
#
_cell.length_a   1.000
_cell.length_b   1.000
_cell.length_c   1.000
_cell.angle_alpha   90.00
_cell.angle_beta   90.00
_cell.angle_gamma   90.00
#
_symmetry.space_group_name_H-M   'P 1'
#
loop_
_entity.id
_entity.type
_entity.pdbx_description
1 polymer ?
#
loop_
_entity_poly.entity_id
_entity_poly.type
_entity_poly.pdbx_seq_one_letter_code
_entity_poly.pdbx_strand_id
1 'polypeptide(L)'
;MKRTYQYIAASVVAVLAFSACNETIVVDKVDEGAYANVTNLVTTLRDANTNRVESVAELRSDPFSTKIAFNLSRAPKKGVDVTVQYDAAYVDTYNAAHGTSFEAYPEAKVSIQNGGKIVVAPDEKVSYALDLTLQPFDDKKEATYILPLKAVTTTEGIQVSEQESHLVYLVKNMSWQSSVVRKEGEKKIISWIEVNNTNPLNMLQFETEDGRLLMDYVVLFAYNINYNRETGEVYVFSNPQCQYILDHYDEVIRPLRERGIKVIISILGNHDEAGSAQLSDLGCRDFAQKVAAIVNGYGFDGVNYDDEYSNSPDLSNPLFASKSQARGNRMFFETKRALPDKEMVSYQYGSTLGNAPVDGVDPSEYMDIFNGDYGRKGVPYGNATRAACTYQSSEFAQGRYLPTASEARNFVNSEYGFWMTFSVWNTQGRKSDWDAMNVLSEAVLGSPLKKPAFYYPETRSLRTEPITW
;
A
#
# COMPACT_ATOMS: atom_id res chain seq x y z
N MET A 1 -9.01 77.43 -1.55
CA MET A 1 -9.48 76.74 -2.78
C MET A 1 -8.67 75.52 -3.19
N LYS A 2 -7.35 75.45 -3.05
CA LYS A 2 -6.58 74.25 -3.46
C LYS A 2 -6.80 72.96 -2.62
N ARG A 3 -7.22 73.06 -1.36
CA ARG A 3 -7.47 71.88 -0.51
C ARG A 3 -8.83 71.20 -0.75
N THR A 4 -9.83 71.98 -1.21
CA THR A 4 -11.18 71.45 -1.47
C THR A 4 -11.23 70.59 -2.71
N TYR A 5 -10.44 70.89 -3.74
CA TYR A 5 -10.33 70.08 -4.96
C TYR A 5 -9.61 68.77 -4.76
N GLN A 6 -8.67 68.67 -3.77
CA GLN A 6 -7.99 67.41 -3.45
C GLN A 6 -8.94 66.42 -2.79
N TYR A 7 -9.87 66.85 -1.97
CA TYR A 7 -10.84 65.94 -1.32
C TYR A 7 -11.95 65.50 -2.28
N ILE A 8 -12.35 66.32 -3.25
CA ILE A 8 -13.31 65.96 -4.29
C ILE A 8 -12.70 64.97 -5.26
N ALA A 9 -11.44 65.13 -5.64
CA ALA A 9 -10.74 64.17 -6.52
C ALA A 9 -10.49 62.81 -5.80
N ALA A 10 -10.15 62.82 -4.50
CA ALA A 10 -10.01 61.61 -3.71
C ALA A 10 -11.34 60.89 -3.49
N SER A 11 -12.44 61.59 -3.32
CA SER A 11 -13.78 61.01 -3.19
C SER A 11 -14.30 60.38 -4.46
N VAL A 12 -14.02 61.00 -5.63
CA VAL A 12 -14.41 60.43 -6.93
C VAL A 12 -13.58 59.18 -7.28
N VAL A 13 -12.30 59.17 -6.95
CA VAL A 13 -11.43 57.98 -7.15
C VAL A 13 -11.84 56.84 -6.21
N ALA A 14 -12.23 57.14 -4.97
CA ALA A 14 -12.73 56.13 -4.03
C ALA A 14 -14.07 55.53 -4.49
N VAL A 15 -14.99 56.34 -5.04
CA VAL A 15 -16.27 55.83 -5.55
C VAL A 15 -16.09 55.01 -6.82
N LEU A 16 -15.11 55.33 -7.68
CA LEU A 16 -14.80 54.53 -8.86
C LEU A 16 -14.07 53.21 -8.51
N ALA A 17 -13.30 53.17 -7.41
CA ALA A 17 -12.64 51.93 -6.96
C ALA A 17 -13.64 50.93 -6.33
N PHE A 18 -14.77 51.42 -5.77
CA PHE A 18 -15.84 50.53 -5.25
C PHE A 18 -16.84 50.10 -6.34
N SER A 19 -16.88 50.75 -7.48
CA SER A 19 -17.69 50.31 -8.64
C SER A 19 -17.05 49.21 -9.50
N ALA A 20 -15.74 48.99 -9.35
CA ALA A 20 -15.01 47.96 -10.11
C ALA A 20 -15.10 46.55 -9.50
N CYS A 21 -15.71 46.42 -8.32
CA CYS A 21 -15.88 45.13 -7.65
C CYS A 21 -17.33 44.59 -7.69
N ASN A 22 -18.18 45.14 -8.54
CA ASN A 22 -19.55 44.64 -8.73
C ASN A 22 -19.76 44.04 -10.14
N GLU A 23 -18.75 43.43 -10.70
CA GLU A 23 -19.05 42.37 -11.67
C GLU A 23 -19.57 41.19 -10.82
N THR A 24 -20.89 41.09 -10.79
CA THR A 24 -21.53 39.80 -10.48
C THR A 24 -20.91 38.83 -11.48
N ILE A 25 -20.06 37.92 -10.99
CA ILE A 25 -19.75 36.72 -11.75
C ILE A 25 -21.11 36.08 -11.95
N VAL A 26 -21.72 36.32 -13.08
CA VAL A 26 -22.82 35.51 -13.56
C VAL A 26 -22.16 34.17 -13.84
N VAL A 27 -22.10 33.31 -12.82
CA VAL A 27 -21.99 31.88 -13.06
C VAL A 27 -23.17 31.61 -13.98
N ASP A 28 -22.87 31.41 -15.27
CA ASP A 28 -23.88 31.01 -16.23
C ASP A 28 -24.72 29.96 -15.53
N LYS A 29 -26.01 30.20 -15.43
CA LYS A 29 -26.92 29.23 -14.83
C LYS A 29 -26.67 27.96 -15.59
N VAL A 30 -26.03 27.02 -14.94
CA VAL A 30 -25.94 25.66 -15.47
C VAL A 30 -27.37 25.35 -15.91
N ASP A 31 -27.57 25.12 -17.19
CA ASP A 31 -28.88 24.75 -17.70
C ASP A 31 -29.21 23.38 -17.08
N GLU A 32 -29.81 23.42 -15.90
CA GLU A 32 -30.24 22.20 -15.21
C GLU A 32 -31.24 21.43 -16.08
N GLY A 33 -31.90 22.10 -17.03
CA GLY A 33 -32.76 21.46 -18.02
C GLY A 33 -31.99 20.58 -19.02
N ALA A 34 -30.78 20.94 -19.39
CA ALA A 34 -29.92 20.10 -20.20
C ALA A 34 -29.52 18.80 -19.48
N TYR A 35 -29.38 18.86 -18.16
CA TYR A 35 -29.08 17.67 -17.33
C TYR A 35 -30.37 16.96 -16.84
N ALA A 36 -31.50 17.65 -16.77
CA ALA A 36 -32.79 17.05 -16.39
C ALA A 36 -33.34 16.11 -17.47
N ASN A 37 -32.88 16.23 -18.71
CA ASN A 37 -33.29 15.39 -19.83
C ASN A 37 -32.41 14.14 -20.06
N VAL A 38 -31.42 13.86 -19.20
CA VAL A 38 -30.76 12.56 -19.21
C VAL A 38 -31.76 11.53 -18.67
N THR A 39 -32.50 10.91 -19.57
CA THR A 39 -33.52 9.91 -19.25
C THR A 39 -32.89 8.63 -18.69
N ASN A 40 -31.68 8.31 -19.12
CA ASN A 40 -30.98 7.11 -18.72
C ASN A 40 -30.10 7.34 -17.47
N LEU A 41 -30.09 6.35 -16.56
CA LEU A 41 -29.15 6.27 -15.46
C LEU A 41 -27.84 5.65 -15.96
N VAL A 42 -26.74 6.35 -15.78
CA VAL A 42 -25.41 5.81 -16.07
C VAL A 42 -24.96 4.93 -14.92
N THR A 43 -24.37 3.80 -15.25
CA THR A 43 -24.01 2.77 -14.27
C THR A 43 -22.57 2.33 -14.42
N THR A 44 -21.97 1.90 -13.31
CA THR A 44 -20.66 1.26 -13.27
C THR A 44 -20.68 0.08 -12.32
N LEU A 45 -19.91 -0.97 -12.64
CA LEU A 45 -19.61 -2.07 -11.75
C LEU A 45 -18.25 -1.83 -11.10
N ARG A 46 -18.15 -1.95 -9.78
CA ARG A 46 -16.92 -1.63 -9.04
C ARG A 46 -16.61 -2.71 -8.00
N ASP A 47 -15.33 -2.86 -7.70
CA ASP A 47 -14.89 -3.49 -6.46
C ASP A 47 -15.40 -2.64 -5.28
N ALA A 48 -16.16 -3.24 -4.37
CA ALA A 48 -16.81 -2.51 -3.29
C ALA A 48 -15.85 -2.04 -2.19
N ASN A 49 -14.69 -2.70 -2.06
CA ASN A 49 -13.69 -2.35 -1.06
C ASN A 49 -12.82 -1.16 -1.53
N THR A 50 -12.39 -1.20 -2.81
CA THR A 50 -11.50 -0.17 -3.37
C THR A 50 -12.25 0.94 -4.10
N ASN A 51 -13.53 0.73 -4.43
CA ASN A 51 -14.36 1.61 -5.27
C ASN A 51 -13.77 1.84 -6.68
N ARG A 52 -13.05 0.85 -7.24
CA ARG A 52 -12.39 0.93 -8.54
C ARG A 52 -13.05 0.01 -9.57
N VAL A 53 -12.84 0.33 -10.84
CA VAL A 53 -13.21 -0.52 -12.00
C VAL A 53 -12.05 -1.41 -12.45
N GLU A 54 -10.85 -1.22 -11.87
CA GLU A 54 -9.69 -2.07 -12.07
C GLU A 54 -9.02 -2.34 -10.73
N SER A 55 -8.69 -3.60 -10.46
CA SER A 55 -8.06 -4.06 -9.21
C SER A 55 -7.09 -5.22 -9.48
N VAL A 56 -6.24 -5.51 -8.51
CA VAL A 56 -5.31 -6.65 -8.57
C VAL A 56 -5.76 -7.70 -7.57
N ALA A 57 -5.77 -8.97 -7.99
CA ALA A 57 -5.99 -10.13 -7.15
C ALA A 57 -4.75 -11.02 -7.16
N GLU A 58 -4.10 -11.21 -6.01
CA GLU A 58 -2.97 -12.13 -5.87
C GLU A 58 -3.45 -13.46 -5.31
N LEU A 59 -3.30 -14.51 -6.11
CA LEU A 59 -3.68 -15.88 -5.74
C LEU A 59 -2.47 -16.69 -5.31
N ARG A 60 -2.44 -17.06 -4.04
CA ARG A 60 -1.47 -17.99 -3.44
C ARG A 60 -2.05 -19.40 -3.35
N SER A 61 -1.99 -20.02 -2.18
CA SER A 61 -2.61 -21.34 -1.92
C SER A 61 -4.09 -21.26 -1.63
N ASP A 62 -4.56 -20.11 -1.12
CA ASP A 62 -5.93 -19.92 -0.67
C ASP A 62 -6.76 -19.13 -1.70
N PRO A 63 -8.08 -19.31 -1.73
CA PRO A 63 -8.96 -18.49 -2.57
C PRO A 63 -8.88 -17.01 -2.21
N PHE A 64 -8.85 -16.16 -3.22
CA PHE A 64 -9.01 -14.72 -3.06
C PHE A 64 -10.50 -14.39 -2.99
N SER A 65 -10.90 -13.57 -2.03
CA SER A 65 -12.30 -13.14 -1.87
C SER A 65 -12.38 -11.62 -1.74
N THR A 66 -13.32 -11.03 -2.49
CA THR A 66 -13.63 -9.61 -2.43
C THR A 66 -15.14 -9.40 -2.62
N LYS A 67 -15.55 -8.14 -2.62
CA LYS A 67 -16.95 -7.74 -2.85
C LYS A 67 -17.07 -6.84 -4.05
N ILE A 68 -18.12 -7.02 -4.83
CA ILE A 68 -18.43 -6.19 -5.99
C ILE A 68 -19.78 -5.52 -5.82
N ALA A 69 -19.92 -4.29 -6.30
CA ALA A 69 -21.15 -3.51 -6.20
C ALA A 69 -21.44 -2.79 -7.52
N PHE A 70 -22.72 -2.57 -7.76
CA PHE A 70 -23.22 -1.85 -8.91
C PHE A 70 -23.66 -0.45 -8.49
N ASN A 71 -23.11 0.56 -9.14
CA ASN A 71 -23.33 1.96 -8.80
C ASN A 71 -24.14 2.66 -9.90
N LEU A 72 -25.07 3.50 -9.50
CA LEU A 72 -25.89 4.35 -10.38
C LEU A 72 -25.51 5.82 -10.21
N SER A 73 -25.54 6.59 -11.29
CA SER A 73 -25.30 8.04 -11.27
C SER A 73 -26.28 8.80 -10.37
N ARG A 74 -27.50 8.29 -10.22
CA ARG A 74 -28.52 8.79 -9.29
C ARG A 74 -29.43 7.65 -8.80
N ALA A 75 -30.14 7.88 -7.70
CA ALA A 75 -31.06 6.91 -7.12
C ALA A 75 -32.25 6.65 -8.07
N PRO A 76 -32.60 5.39 -8.39
CA PRO A 76 -33.73 5.02 -9.23
C PRO A 76 -35.03 5.09 -8.43
N LYS A 77 -36.15 5.32 -9.11
CA LYS A 77 -37.48 5.29 -8.47
C LYS A 77 -38.10 3.88 -8.37
N LYS A 78 -37.53 2.91 -9.08
CA LYS A 78 -37.91 1.51 -9.08
C LYS A 78 -36.65 0.66 -8.93
N GLY A 79 -36.77 -0.55 -8.42
CA GLY A 79 -35.67 -1.48 -8.36
C GLY A 79 -35.06 -1.73 -9.74
N VAL A 80 -33.70 -1.84 -9.76
CA VAL A 80 -32.94 -2.15 -10.98
C VAL A 80 -32.33 -3.53 -10.82
N ASP A 81 -32.78 -4.46 -11.68
CA ASP A 81 -32.26 -5.82 -11.75
C ASP A 81 -31.03 -5.87 -12.65
N VAL A 82 -29.93 -6.40 -12.13
CA VAL A 82 -28.63 -6.50 -12.82
C VAL A 82 -28.11 -7.92 -12.68
N THR A 83 -27.45 -8.42 -13.72
CA THR A 83 -26.65 -9.64 -13.65
C THR A 83 -25.19 -9.31 -13.98
N VAL A 84 -24.27 -9.67 -13.08
CA VAL A 84 -22.83 -9.60 -13.33
C VAL A 84 -22.39 -10.87 -14.03
N GLN A 85 -21.70 -10.73 -15.14
CA GLN A 85 -21.25 -11.83 -15.98
C GLN A 85 -19.75 -11.72 -16.28
N TYR A 86 -19.11 -12.87 -16.42
CA TYR A 86 -17.76 -12.97 -16.98
C TYR A 86 -17.80 -12.67 -18.49
N ASP A 87 -16.86 -11.84 -18.98
CA ASP A 87 -16.78 -11.44 -20.39
C ASP A 87 -15.41 -11.71 -21.00
N ALA A 88 -15.15 -12.98 -21.33
CA ALA A 88 -13.88 -13.39 -21.94
C ALA A 88 -13.55 -12.64 -23.25
N ALA A 89 -14.59 -12.18 -23.99
CA ALA A 89 -14.38 -11.44 -25.25
C ALA A 89 -13.71 -10.07 -25.05
N TYR A 90 -13.78 -9.50 -23.83
CA TYR A 90 -13.17 -8.21 -23.52
C TYR A 90 -11.64 -8.32 -23.37
N VAL A 91 -11.06 -9.50 -23.20
CA VAL A 91 -9.61 -9.71 -22.99
C VAL A 91 -8.79 -9.13 -24.13
N ASP A 92 -9.16 -9.38 -25.37
CA ASP A 92 -8.46 -8.84 -26.53
C ASP A 92 -8.54 -7.32 -26.62
N THR A 93 -9.71 -6.75 -26.27
CA THR A 93 -9.92 -5.31 -26.20
C THR A 93 -9.03 -4.66 -25.15
N TYR A 94 -8.97 -5.26 -23.95
CA TYR A 94 -8.10 -4.80 -22.89
C TYR A 94 -6.62 -4.85 -23.29
N ASN A 95 -6.16 -6.00 -23.80
CA ASN A 95 -4.78 -6.18 -24.24
C ASN A 95 -4.37 -5.15 -25.31
N ALA A 96 -5.25 -4.90 -26.28
CA ALA A 96 -4.99 -3.92 -27.33
C ALA A 96 -4.89 -2.49 -26.77
N ALA A 97 -5.75 -2.13 -25.82
CA ALA A 97 -5.76 -0.80 -25.20
C ALA A 97 -4.52 -0.55 -24.31
N HIS A 98 -3.99 -1.58 -23.66
CA HIS A 98 -2.89 -1.47 -22.69
C HIS A 98 -1.54 -1.98 -23.21
N GLY A 99 -1.47 -2.48 -24.46
CA GLY A 99 -0.23 -3.03 -25.03
C GLY A 99 0.25 -4.29 -24.31
N THR A 100 -0.67 -5.09 -23.76
CA THR A 100 -0.41 -6.31 -23.01
C THR A 100 -0.77 -7.55 -23.81
N SER A 101 -0.45 -8.75 -23.28
CA SER A 101 -0.78 -10.05 -23.88
C SER A 101 -1.27 -11.04 -22.81
N PHE A 102 -2.07 -10.57 -21.87
CA PHE A 102 -2.60 -11.42 -20.80
C PHE A 102 -3.58 -12.46 -21.34
N GLU A 103 -3.55 -13.65 -20.76
CA GLU A 103 -4.55 -14.67 -20.97
C GLU A 103 -5.79 -14.43 -20.09
N ALA A 104 -6.93 -14.96 -20.49
CA ALA A 104 -8.15 -14.93 -19.69
C ALA A 104 -7.99 -15.78 -18.42
N TYR A 105 -8.41 -15.28 -17.27
CA TYR A 105 -8.53 -16.08 -16.06
C TYR A 105 -9.63 -17.12 -16.24
N PRO A 106 -9.42 -18.42 -15.90
CA PRO A 106 -10.39 -19.47 -16.20
C PRO A 106 -11.77 -19.24 -15.54
N GLU A 107 -12.84 -19.16 -16.31
CA GLU A 107 -14.21 -18.93 -15.83
C GLU A 107 -14.62 -19.96 -14.76
N ALA A 108 -14.21 -21.23 -14.92
CA ALA A 108 -14.50 -22.30 -13.97
C ALA A 108 -13.92 -22.05 -12.55
N LYS A 109 -12.97 -21.14 -12.42
CA LYS A 109 -12.35 -20.73 -11.14
C LYS A 109 -13.00 -19.47 -10.54
N VAL A 110 -14.03 -18.90 -11.17
CA VAL A 110 -14.76 -17.71 -10.72
C VAL A 110 -16.08 -18.12 -10.07
N SER A 111 -16.31 -17.64 -8.87
CA SER A 111 -17.60 -17.79 -8.18
C SER A 111 -18.15 -16.42 -7.79
N ILE A 112 -19.36 -16.10 -8.26
CA ILE A 112 -20.06 -14.88 -7.89
C ILE A 112 -21.32 -15.27 -7.11
N GLN A 113 -21.51 -14.68 -5.95
CA GLN A 113 -22.67 -14.91 -5.10
C GLN A 113 -23.99 -14.73 -5.89
N ASN A 114 -24.99 -15.53 -5.59
CA ASN A 114 -26.32 -15.53 -6.24
C ASN A 114 -26.28 -15.68 -7.78
N GLY A 115 -25.22 -16.27 -8.35
CA GLY A 115 -25.02 -16.36 -9.81
C GLY A 115 -24.90 -14.98 -10.47
N GLY A 116 -24.34 -14.00 -9.76
CA GLY A 116 -24.15 -12.63 -10.22
C GLY A 116 -25.40 -11.75 -10.19
N LYS A 117 -26.53 -12.24 -9.69
CA LYS A 117 -27.77 -11.45 -9.60
C LYS A 117 -27.72 -10.47 -8.45
N ILE A 118 -27.97 -9.20 -8.75
CA ILE A 118 -27.91 -8.09 -7.83
C ILE A 118 -29.07 -7.12 -8.12
N VAL A 119 -29.58 -6.47 -7.09
CA VAL A 119 -30.65 -5.49 -7.22
C VAL A 119 -30.22 -4.18 -6.56
N VAL A 120 -30.41 -3.07 -7.27
CA VAL A 120 -30.36 -1.74 -6.65
C VAL A 120 -31.78 -1.40 -6.18
N ALA A 121 -31.94 -1.17 -4.89
CA ALA A 121 -33.24 -0.83 -4.32
C ALA A 121 -33.72 0.56 -4.79
N PRO A 122 -35.05 0.83 -4.77
CA PRO A 122 -35.58 2.16 -5.00
C PRO A 122 -34.94 3.16 -4.03
N ASP A 123 -34.66 4.37 -4.51
CA ASP A 123 -34.04 5.48 -3.78
C ASP A 123 -32.60 5.25 -3.27
N GLU A 124 -31.97 4.11 -3.65
CA GLU A 124 -30.55 3.82 -3.39
C GLU A 124 -29.72 4.05 -4.66
N LYS A 125 -28.44 4.48 -4.50
CA LYS A 125 -27.50 4.66 -5.62
C LYS A 125 -26.57 3.47 -5.82
N VAL A 126 -26.42 2.64 -4.81
CA VAL A 126 -25.48 1.52 -4.79
C VAL A 126 -26.24 0.27 -4.39
N SER A 127 -25.98 -0.83 -5.07
CA SER A 127 -26.51 -2.13 -4.66
C SER A 127 -25.87 -2.57 -3.34
N TYR A 128 -26.48 -3.53 -2.65
CA TYR A 128 -25.68 -4.31 -1.70
C TYR A 128 -24.57 -5.05 -2.48
N ALA A 129 -23.47 -5.36 -1.77
CA ALA A 129 -22.33 -6.00 -2.40
C ALA A 129 -22.54 -7.51 -2.54
N LEU A 130 -22.05 -8.09 -3.64
CA LEU A 130 -21.94 -9.53 -3.85
C LEU A 130 -20.53 -10.01 -3.55
N ASP A 131 -20.39 -11.18 -2.95
CA ASP A 131 -19.11 -11.83 -2.80
C ASP A 131 -18.62 -12.38 -4.15
N LEU A 132 -17.38 -12.05 -4.50
CA LEU A 132 -16.61 -12.60 -5.60
C LEU A 132 -15.48 -13.45 -5.02
N THR A 133 -15.39 -14.71 -5.42
CA THR A 133 -14.32 -15.61 -5.00
C THR A 133 -13.59 -16.19 -6.21
N LEU A 134 -12.27 -16.12 -6.19
CA LEU A 134 -11.37 -16.65 -7.21
C LEU A 134 -10.59 -17.83 -6.64
N GLN A 135 -10.59 -18.96 -7.33
CA GLN A 135 -9.89 -20.16 -6.90
C GLN A 135 -8.40 -20.11 -7.30
N PRO A 136 -7.49 -20.59 -6.46
CA PRO A 136 -6.05 -20.60 -6.79
C PRO A 136 -5.74 -21.47 -8.00
N PHE A 137 -4.52 -21.29 -8.53
CA PHE A 137 -3.98 -22.11 -9.60
C PHE A 137 -3.40 -23.41 -9.05
N ASP A 138 -3.45 -24.46 -9.87
CA ASP A 138 -2.88 -25.76 -9.53
C ASP A 138 -1.38 -25.85 -9.91
N ASP A 139 -0.94 -24.98 -10.80
CA ASP A 139 0.44 -24.87 -11.24
C ASP A 139 1.20 -23.75 -10.48
N LYS A 140 2.53 -23.84 -10.48
CA LYS A 140 3.43 -22.84 -9.88
C LYS A 140 4.01 -21.87 -10.91
N LYS A 141 3.34 -21.73 -12.06
CA LYS A 141 3.77 -20.80 -13.10
C LYS A 141 3.48 -19.38 -12.66
N GLU A 142 4.49 -18.52 -12.69
CA GLU A 142 4.26 -17.09 -12.57
C GLU A 142 3.57 -16.58 -13.83
N ALA A 143 2.40 -16.02 -13.67
CA ALA A 143 1.63 -15.44 -14.76
C ALA A 143 0.61 -14.43 -14.21
N THR A 144 0.26 -13.46 -15.04
CA THR A 144 -0.87 -12.56 -14.81
C THR A 144 -1.96 -12.86 -15.82
N TYR A 145 -3.17 -13.00 -15.32
CA TYR A 145 -4.38 -13.23 -16.11
C TYR A 145 -5.32 -12.05 -15.96
N ILE A 146 -6.24 -11.89 -16.89
CA ILE A 146 -7.27 -10.88 -16.82
C ILE A 146 -8.64 -11.51 -16.57
N LEU A 147 -9.38 -11.00 -15.59
CA LEU A 147 -10.78 -11.34 -15.30
C LEU A 147 -11.65 -10.12 -15.57
N PRO A 148 -12.30 -10.01 -16.72
CA PRO A 148 -13.25 -8.95 -16.99
C PRO A 148 -14.66 -9.38 -16.59
N LEU A 149 -15.32 -8.55 -15.79
CA LEU A 149 -16.71 -8.70 -15.41
C LEU A 149 -17.53 -7.55 -15.97
N LYS A 150 -18.69 -7.83 -16.55
CA LYS A 150 -19.62 -6.81 -17.01
C LYS A 150 -20.98 -6.92 -16.31
N ALA A 151 -21.64 -5.79 -16.16
CA ALA A 151 -23.01 -5.74 -15.70
C ALA A 151 -23.97 -5.76 -16.91
N VAL A 152 -24.98 -6.61 -16.83
CA VAL A 152 -26.06 -6.68 -17.82
C VAL A 152 -27.39 -6.43 -17.12
N THR A 153 -28.21 -5.55 -17.67
CA THR A 153 -29.55 -5.27 -17.14
C THR A 153 -30.59 -5.23 -18.27
N THR A 154 -31.79 -5.70 -17.97
CA THR A 154 -32.96 -5.55 -18.83
C THR A 154 -33.89 -4.41 -18.37
N THR A 155 -33.54 -3.73 -17.29
CA THR A 155 -34.30 -2.60 -16.78
C THR A 155 -34.21 -1.42 -17.74
N GLU A 156 -35.32 -0.95 -18.23
CA GLU A 156 -35.39 0.18 -19.17
C GLU A 156 -34.87 1.48 -18.54
N GLY A 157 -34.19 2.29 -19.34
CA GLY A 157 -33.64 3.57 -18.91
C GLY A 157 -32.28 3.48 -18.14
N ILE A 158 -31.65 2.31 -18.18
CA ILE A 158 -30.32 2.09 -17.60
C ILE A 158 -29.30 2.00 -18.74
N GLN A 159 -28.22 2.78 -18.63
CA GLN A 159 -27.10 2.77 -19.57
C GLN A 159 -25.81 2.45 -18.84
N VAL A 160 -25.11 1.41 -19.28
CA VAL A 160 -23.76 1.10 -18.76
C VAL A 160 -22.80 2.17 -19.29
N SER A 161 -21.90 2.65 -18.44
CA SER A 161 -20.85 3.60 -18.83
C SER A 161 -19.98 2.99 -19.93
N GLU A 162 -19.79 3.72 -21.03
CA GLU A 162 -18.89 3.28 -22.11
C GLU A 162 -17.43 3.23 -21.68
N GLN A 163 -17.02 4.16 -20.81
CA GLN A 163 -15.65 4.27 -20.29
C GLN A 163 -15.34 3.26 -19.20
N GLU A 164 -16.34 2.89 -18.40
CA GLU A 164 -16.22 1.99 -17.26
C GLU A 164 -17.20 0.81 -17.43
N SER A 165 -17.21 0.21 -18.63
CA SER A 165 -18.13 -0.86 -19.00
C SER A 165 -17.83 -2.17 -18.28
N HIS A 166 -16.61 -2.36 -17.82
CA HIS A 166 -16.15 -3.58 -17.15
C HIS A 166 -15.49 -3.25 -15.82
N LEU A 167 -15.65 -4.16 -14.87
CA LEU A 167 -14.77 -4.30 -13.72
C LEU A 167 -13.71 -5.35 -14.08
N VAL A 168 -12.46 -4.96 -14.04
CA VAL A 168 -11.34 -5.82 -14.42
C VAL A 168 -10.50 -6.16 -13.20
N TYR A 169 -10.19 -7.45 -13.04
CA TYR A 169 -9.14 -7.89 -12.11
C TYR A 169 -7.92 -8.39 -12.90
N LEU A 170 -6.76 -7.85 -12.57
CA LEU A 170 -5.48 -8.45 -12.93
C LEU A 170 -5.17 -9.53 -11.90
N VAL A 171 -5.36 -10.79 -12.30
CA VAL A 171 -5.21 -11.96 -11.41
C VAL A 171 -3.79 -12.49 -11.54
N LYS A 172 -2.98 -12.27 -10.51
CA LYS A 172 -1.60 -12.74 -10.45
C LYS A 172 -1.52 -14.13 -9.81
N ASN A 173 -0.95 -15.09 -10.52
CA ASN A 173 -0.60 -16.39 -9.94
C ASN A 173 0.64 -16.25 -9.08
N MET A 174 0.47 -16.30 -7.78
CA MET A 174 1.53 -16.21 -6.77
C MET A 174 1.78 -17.58 -6.09
N SER A 175 1.24 -18.68 -6.63
CA SER A 175 1.37 -20.02 -6.06
C SER A 175 2.80 -20.56 -6.11
N TRP A 176 3.67 -19.93 -6.90
CA TRP A 176 5.09 -20.19 -6.94
C TRP A 176 5.83 -19.76 -5.66
N GLN A 177 5.27 -18.83 -4.89
CA GLN A 177 5.83 -18.44 -3.61
C GLN A 177 5.75 -19.61 -2.61
N SER A 178 6.84 -19.86 -1.90
CA SER A 178 6.84 -20.84 -0.83
C SER A 178 5.86 -20.44 0.27
N SER A 179 4.98 -21.35 0.64
CA SER A 179 4.08 -21.20 1.78
C SER A 179 4.72 -21.66 3.10
N VAL A 180 6.03 -21.54 3.28
CA VAL A 180 6.65 -21.74 4.59
C VAL A 180 6.24 -20.58 5.49
N VAL A 181 4.96 -20.50 5.70
CA VAL A 181 4.33 -19.56 6.61
C VAL A 181 4.51 -20.13 8.00
N ARG A 182 5.00 -19.33 8.93
CA ARG A 182 4.93 -19.63 10.34
C ARG A 182 3.50 -19.88 10.74
N LYS A 183 3.27 -20.83 11.64
CA LYS A 183 1.92 -21.09 12.17
C LYS A 183 1.40 -19.84 12.88
N GLU A 184 0.09 -19.71 12.93
CA GLU A 184 -0.54 -18.65 13.70
C GLU A 184 -0.02 -18.66 15.14
N GLY A 185 0.35 -17.50 15.66
CA GLY A 185 0.93 -17.34 17.00
C GLY A 185 2.44 -17.63 17.11
N GLU A 186 3.12 -18.15 16.09
CA GLU A 186 4.58 -18.26 16.08
C GLU A 186 5.25 -16.88 16.00
N LYS A 187 6.41 -16.78 16.65
CA LYS A 187 7.21 -15.54 16.65
C LYS A 187 7.85 -15.27 15.30
N LYS A 188 7.90 -14.02 14.90
CA LYS A 188 8.38 -13.58 13.57
C LYS A 188 9.54 -12.60 13.69
N ILE A 189 10.43 -12.63 12.72
CA ILE A 189 11.53 -11.69 12.60
C ILE A 189 11.29 -10.79 11.39
N ILE A 190 11.28 -9.48 11.64
CA ILE A 190 11.14 -8.45 10.60
C ILE A 190 12.42 -7.64 10.51
N SER A 191 13.06 -7.62 9.34
CA SER A 191 14.36 -7.00 9.12
C SER A 191 14.27 -5.80 8.18
N TRP A 192 14.55 -4.61 8.70
CA TRP A 192 14.82 -3.43 7.87
C TRP A 192 16.24 -3.50 7.35
N ILE A 193 16.38 -3.50 6.06
CA ILE A 193 17.69 -3.45 5.41
C ILE A 193 17.94 -2.04 4.88
N GLU A 194 19.06 -1.46 5.27
CA GLU A 194 19.54 -0.21 4.69
C GLU A 194 20.04 -0.49 3.26
N VAL A 195 19.18 -0.22 2.26
CA VAL A 195 19.46 -0.57 0.86
C VAL A 195 20.70 0.14 0.28
N ASN A 196 21.21 1.18 0.96
CA ASN A 196 22.45 1.85 0.56
C ASN A 196 23.69 1.01 0.84
N ASN A 197 23.61 0.05 1.76
CA ASN A 197 24.76 -0.74 2.23
C ASN A 197 24.46 -2.23 2.51
N THR A 198 23.25 -2.69 2.28
CA THR A 198 22.86 -4.10 2.50
C THR A 198 22.14 -4.66 1.27
N ASN A 199 22.71 -5.71 0.69
CA ASN A 199 22.02 -6.43 -0.39
C ASN A 199 20.88 -7.28 0.20
N PRO A 200 19.66 -7.19 -0.33
CA PRO A 200 18.51 -7.98 0.17
C PRO A 200 18.77 -9.49 0.20
N LEU A 201 19.54 -10.03 -0.75
CA LEU A 201 19.87 -11.46 -0.84
C LEU A 201 20.64 -11.99 0.37
N ASN A 202 21.30 -11.11 1.14
CA ASN A 202 21.95 -11.52 2.39
C ASN A 202 20.95 -12.04 3.43
N MET A 203 19.70 -11.69 3.33
CA MET A 203 18.66 -12.19 4.25
C MET A 203 18.37 -13.68 4.06
N LEU A 204 18.67 -14.25 2.90
CA LEU A 204 18.61 -15.70 2.65
C LEU A 204 19.71 -16.49 3.37
N GLN A 205 20.78 -15.83 3.82
CA GLN A 205 21.89 -16.49 4.51
C GLN A 205 21.53 -16.88 5.97
N PHE A 206 20.44 -16.32 6.52
CA PHE A 206 19.96 -16.69 7.86
C PHE A 206 19.08 -17.95 7.81
N GLU A 207 19.61 -19.01 7.20
CA GLU A 207 18.99 -20.33 7.11
C GLU A 207 19.44 -21.21 8.27
N THR A 208 18.52 -21.93 8.88
CA THR A 208 18.81 -22.90 9.92
C THR A 208 19.37 -24.23 9.35
N GLU A 209 20.00 -25.05 10.19
CA GLU A 209 20.51 -26.36 9.77
C GLU A 209 19.39 -27.29 9.26
N ASP A 210 18.16 -27.13 9.73
CA ASP A 210 16.98 -27.87 9.25
C ASP A 210 16.30 -27.24 8.02
N GLY A 211 16.87 -26.19 7.44
CA GLY A 211 16.46 -25.59 6.18
C GLY A 211 15.38 -24.52 6.24
N ARG A 212 14.97 -24.11 7.45
CA ARG A 212 14.03 -22.98 7.63
C ARG A 212 14.77 -21.64 7.58
N LEU A 213 14.10 -20.59 7.11
CA LEU A 213 14.63 -19.24 7.20
C LEU A 213 14.21 -18.56 8.50
N LEU A 214 15.14 -17.79 9.08
CA LEU A 214 14.85 -17.00 10.28
C LEU A 214 14.03 -15.75 9.95
N MET A 215 14.27 -15.13 8.79
CA MET A 215 13.58 -13.92 8.36
C MET A 215 12.19 -14.24 7.81
N ASP A 216 11.16 -13.57 8.35
CA ASP A 216 9.79 -13.63 7.86
C ASP A 216 9.46 -12.45 6.95
N TYR A 217 10.05 -11.28 7.25
CA TYR A 217 9.86 -10.03 6.52
C TYR A 217 11.19 -9.35 6.23
N VAL A 218 11.28 -8.75 5.06
CA VAL A 218 12.35 -7.84 4.68
C VAL A 218 11.73 -6.50 4.29
N VAL A 219 12.12 -5.46 4.97
CA VAL A 219 11.69 -4.08 4.70
C VAL A 219 12.82 -3.36 3.97
N LEU A 220 12.56 -2.96 2.73
CA LEU A 220 13.52 -2.24 1.87
C LEU A 220 13.57 -0.77 2.31
N PHE A 221 14.54 -0.41 3.13
CA PHE A 221 14.72 0.93 3.67
C PHE A 221 15.81 1.68 2.87
N ALA A 222 15.52 2.76 2.10
CA ALA A 222 14.16 3.22 1.89
C ALA A 222 13.98 3.84 0.50
N TYR A 223 12.77 3.76 -0.01
CA TYR A 223 12.24 4.69 -1.00
C TYR A 223 11.95 6.03 -0.31
N ASN A 224 11.71 7.08 -1.08
CA ASN A 224 11.47 8.38 -0.47
C ASN A 224 10.13 8.98 -0.93
N ILE A 225 9.54 9.80 -0.06
CA ILE A 225 8.49 10.74 -0.42
C ILE A 225 9.15 12.07 -0.78
N ASN A 226 8.94 12.55 -2.00
CA ASN A 226 9.52 13.78 -2.51
C ASN A 226 8.47 14.75 -3.05
N TYR A 227 8.83 16.03 -3.06
CA TYR A 227 8.02 17.11 -3.61
C TYR A 227 8.71 17.80 -4.79
N ASN A 228 8.02 17.87 -5.92
CA ASN A 228 8.47 18.66 -7.06
C ASN A 228 7.81 20.04 -7.01
N ARG A 229 8.59 21.07 -6.69
CA ARG A 229 8.10 22.45 -6.56
C ARG A 229 7.66 23.07 -7.88
N GLU A 230 8.16 22.60 -9.02
CA GLU A 230 7.81 23.13 -10.34
C GLU A 230 6.42 22.63 -10.79
N THR A 231 6.13 21.36 -10.52
CA THR A 231 4.85 20.74 -10.90
C THR A 231 3.83 20.76 -9.77
N GLY A 232 4.24 21.01 -8.53
CA GLY A 232 3.41 20.94 -7.34
C GLY A 232 3.08 19.50 -6.92
N GLU A 233 3.78 18.50 -7.43
CA GLU A 233 3.49 17.09 -7.25
C GLU A 233 4.27 16.49 -6.10
N VAL A 234 3.59 15.67 -5.27
CA VAL A 234 4.22 14.75 -4.32
C VAL A 234 4.32 13.38 -4.97
N TYR A 235 5.50 12.75 -4.94
CA TYR A 235 5.75 11.50 -5.65
C TYR A 235 6.67 10.55 -4.87
N VAL A 236 6.66 9.27 -5.24
CA VAL A 236 7.60 8.27 -4.73
C VAL A 236 8.90 8.37 -5.53
N PHE A 237 9.99 8.61 -4.83
CA PHE A 237 11.33 8.63 -5.41
C PHE A 237 12.05 7.32 -5.11
N SER A 238 12.49 6.64 -6.17
CA SER A 238 13.39 5.48 -6.07
C SER A 238 14.82 5.97 -6.22
N ASN A 239 15.60 5.90 -5.14
CA ASN A 239 17.03 6.17 -5.22
C ASN A 239 17.73 5.11 -6.10
N PRO A 240 19.02 5.28 -6.50
CA PRO A 240 19.68 4.36 -7.40
C PRO A 240 19.73 2.90 -6.91
N GLN A 241 19.75 2.66 -5.59
CA GLN A 241 19.74 1.33 -5.02
C GLN A 241 18.34 0.70 -5.10
N CYS A 242 17.31 1.45 -4.74
CA CYS A 242 15.92 1.02 -4.89
C CYS A 242 15.58 0.77 -6.37
N GLN A 243 16.03 1.65 -7.28
CA GLN A 243 15.82 1.47 -8.71
C GLN A 243 16.50 0.19 -9.23
N TYR A 244 17.76 -0.07 -8.81
CA TYR A 244 18.45 -1.31 -9.15
C TYR A 244 17.65 -2.55 -8.70
N ILE A 245 17.09 -2.53 -7.50
CA ILE A 245 16.26 -3.63 -6.97
C ILE A 245 15.01 -3.85 -7.85
N LEU A 246 14.37 -2.77 -8.30
CA LEU A 246 13.21 -2.85 -9.19
C LEU A 246 13.60 -3.40 -10.58
N ASP A 247 14.70 -2.91 -11.15
CA ASP A 247 15.19 -3.32 -12.47
C ASP A 247 15.66 -4.78 -12.49
N HIS A 248 16.10 -5.31 -11.33
CA HIS A 248 16.60 -6.68 -11.14
C HIS A 248 15.69 -7.48 -10.20
N TYR A 249 14.37 -7.27 -10.32
CA TYR A 249 13.38 -7.89 -9.44
C TYR A 249 13.54 -9.41 -9.39
N ASP A 250 13.71 -10.05 -10.55
CA ASP A 250 13.80 -11.50 -10.67
C ASP A 250 15.04 -12.09 -9.99
N GLU A 251 16.15 -11.34 -9.97
CA GLU A 251 17.40 -11.77 -9.37
C GLU A 251 17.50 -11.41 -7.87
N VAL A 252 16.83 -10.35 -7.42
CA VAL A 252 17.01 -9.82 -6.06
C VAL A 252 15.78 -10.06 -5.16
N ILE A 253 14.57 -9.84 -5.66
CA ILE A 253 13.35 -9.93 -4.84
C ILE A 253 12.69 -11.29 -4.95
N ARG A 254 12.57 -11.85 -6.16
CA ARG A 254 11.97 -13.17 -6.38
C ARG A 254 12.58 -14.26 -5.48
N PRO A 255 13.91 -14.41 -5.33
CA PRO A 255 14.48 -15.43 -4.46
C PRO A 255 14.04 -15.33 -2.99
N LEU A 256 13.85 -14.13 -2.46
CA LEU A 256 13.32 -13.92 -1.12
C LEU A 256 11.88 -14.44 -1.02
N ARG A 257 11.05 -14.07 -1.98
CA ARG A 257 9.63 -14.43 -2.00
C ARG A 257 9.41 -15.92 -2.25
N GLU A 258 10.22 -16.56 -3.12
CA GLU A 258 10.22 -18.01 -3.33
C GLU A 258 10.49 -18.81 -2.05
N ARG A 259 11.24 -18.23 -1.13
CA ARG A 259 11.54 -18.80 0.18
C ARG A 259 10.54 -18.37 1.27
N GLY A 260 9.45 -17.68 0.90
CA GLY A 260 8.34 -17.28 1.78
C GLY A 260 8.57 -16.01 2.57
N ILE A 261 9.67 -15.27 2.32
CA ILE A 261 9.89 -13.95 2.92
C ILE A 261 8.94 -12.95 2.30
N LYS A 262 8.21 -12.20 3.11
CA LYS A 262 7.42 -11.04 2.66
C LYS A 262 8.31 -9.83 2.49
N VAL A 263 8.15 -9.12 1.37
CA VAL A 263 8.97 -7.95 1.04
C VAL A 263 8.11 -6.69 1.11
N ILE A 264 8.49 -5.79 2.01
CA ILE A 264 7.81 -4.54 2.32
C ILE A 264 8.64 -3.37 1.79
N ILE A 265 8.04 -2.38 1.12
CA ILE A 265 8.74 -1.13 0.82
C ILE A 265 8.60 -0.15 1.98
N SER A 266 9.68 0.54 2.33
CA SER A 266 9.66 1.64 3.31
C SER A 266 9.74 2.98 2.60
N ILE A 267 8.95 3.94 3.06
CA ILE A 267 8.90 5.31 2.55
C ILE A 267 9.41 6.26 3.62
N LEU A 268 10.46 7.01 3.31
CA LEU A 268 11.16 7.94 4.20
C LEU A 268 11.11 9.36 3.62
N GLY A 269 11.10 10.40 4.45
CA GLY A 269 11.31 11.79 4.01
C GLY A 269 12.70 11.98 3.37
N ASN A 270 12.86 13.04 2.56
CA ASN A 270 14.09 13.27 1.79
C ASN A 270 14.56 14.74 1.82
N HIS A 271 14.48 15.36 2.99
CA HIS A 271 14.93 16.76 3.22
C HIS A 271 14.19 17.80 2.36
N ASP A 272 13.00 17.48 1.88
CA ASP A 272 12.09 18.44 1.24
C ASP A 272 10.78 18.62 2.04
N GLU A 273 9.78 19.28 1.48
CA GLU A 273 8.52 19.58 2.17
C GLU A 273 7.59 18.39 2.31
N ALA A 274 7.87 17.28 1.60
CA ALA A 274 7.04 16.10 1.69
C ALA A 274 7.41 15.22 2.87
N GLY A 275 6.39 14.72 3.56
CA GLY A 275 6.53 13.77 4.67
C GLY A 275 5.21 13.06 4.92
N SER A 276 5.28 11.83 5.42
CA SER A 276 4.11 10.97 5.59
C SER A 276 3.10 11.50 6.61
N ALA A 277 3.54 12.33 7.58
CA ALA A 277 2.68 12.91 8.59
C ALA A 277 2.32 14.41 8.35
N GLN A 278 2.51 14.90 7.12
CA GLN A 278 2.26 16.32 6.80
C GLN A 278 1.59 16.55 5.44
N LEU A 279 0.88 15.55 4.93
CA LEU A 279 -0.02 15.71 3.77
C LEU A 279 -1.46 15.95 4.23
N SER A 280 -2.23 16.68 3.41
CA SER A 280 -3.68 16.83 3.58
C SER A 280 -4.39 15.51 3.25
N ASP A 281 -5.71 15.43 3.45
CA ASP A 281 -6.50 14.27 3.05
C ASP A 281 -6.42 14.02 1.53
N LEU A 282 -6.36 15.11 0.74
CA LEU A 282 -6.15 15.03 -0.70
C LEU A 282 -4.76 14.48 -1.02
N GLY A 283 -3.72 15.03 -0.38
CA GLY A 283 -2.33 14.60 -0.58
C GLY A 283 -2.09 13.16 -0.17
N CYS A 284 -2.67 12.71 0.96
CA CYS A 284 -2.59 11.32 1.39
C CYS A 284 -3.24 10.37 0.37
N ARG A 285 -4.43 10.70 -0.16
CA ARG A 285 -5.09 9.89 -1.19
C ARG A 285 -4.29 9.83 -2.48
N ASP A 286 -3.79 10.96 -2.96
CA ASP A 286 -2.98 11.04 -4.18
C ASP A 286 -1.70 10.22 -4.03
N PHE A 287 -0.97 10.41 -2.94
CA PHE A 287 0.28 9.68 -2.70
C PHE A 287 0.06 8.19 -2.49
N ALA A 288 -0.99 7.78 -1.77
CA ALA A 288 -1.35 6.38 -1.59
C ALA A 288 -1.60 5.63 -2.91
N GLN A 289 -2.17 6.31 -3.94
CA GLN A 289 -2.33 5.72 -5.27
C GLN A 289 -0.99 5.47 -5.97
N LYS A 290 -0.03 6.38 -5.82
CA LYS A 290 1.30 6.25 -6.40
C LYS A 290 2.09 5.12 -5.73
N VAL A 291 1.99 5.01 -4.41
CA VAL A 291 2.55 3.88 -3.65
C VAL A 291 1.89 2.56 -4.08
N ALA A 292 0.56 2.55 -4.22
CA ALA A 292 -0.17 1.36 -4.65
C ALA A 292 0.22 0.89 -6.06
N ALA A 293 0.52 1.82 -6.97
CA ALA A 293 0.99 1.48 -8.30
C ALA A 293 2.32 0.69 -8.26
N ILE A 294 3.26 1.10 -7.42
CA ILE A 294 4.55 0.41 -7.24
C ILE A 294 4.32 -0.96 -6.57
N VAL A 295 3.59 -0.99 -5.44
CA VAL A 295 3.37 -2.21 -4.67
C VAL A 295 2.67 -3.27 -5.52
N ASN A 296 1.63 -2.91 -6.25
CA ASN A 296 0.89 -3.82 -7.13
C ASN A 296 1.69 -4.18 -8.39
N GLY A 297 2.41 -3.21 -8.97
CA GLY A 297 3.22 -3.43 -10.18
C GLY A 297 4.30 -4.48 -9.97
N TYR A 298 5.03 -4.40 -8.86
CA TYR A 298 6.09 -5.34 -8.49
C TYR A 298 5.63 -6.47 -7.56
N GLY A 299 4.38 -6.46 -7.11
CA GLY A 299 3.83 -7.48 -6.22
C GLY A 299 4.45 -7.48 -4.82
N PHE A 300 4.84 -6.35 -4.27
CA PHE A 300 5.30 -6.25 -2.89
C PHE A 300 4.19 -6.59 -1.89
N ASP A 301 4.59 -7.02 -0.69
CA ASP A 301 3.66 -7.57 0.30
C ASP A 301 3.11 -6.49 1.26
N GLY A 302 3.65 -5.27 1.21
CA GLY A 302 3.16 -4.20 2.08
C GLY A 302 3.98 -2.91 2.01
N VAL A 303 3.63 -1.98 2.89
CA VAL A 303 4.22 -0.64 2.98
C VAL A 303 4.57 -0.31 4.42
N ASN A 304 5.72 0.32 4.62
CA ASN A 304 6.12 0.99 5.84
C ASN A 304 6.25 2.49 5.58
N TYR A 305 5.88 3.31 6.54
CA TYR A 305 6.19 4.74 6.57
C TYR A 305 7.06 5.04 7.78
N ASP A 306 8.16 5.76 7.53
CA ASP A 306 9.02 6.36 8.53
C ASP A 306 9.04 7.88 8.33
N ASP A 307 8.49 8.63 9.30
CA ASP A 307 8.31 10.07 9.18
C ASP A 307 9.49 10.84 9.77
N GLU A 308 10.66 10.62 9.19
CA GLU A 308 11.87 11.35 9.47
C GLU A 308 12.32 12.21 8.28
N TYR A 309 13.23 13.14 8.50
CA TYR A 309 13.94 13.96 7.49
C TYR A 309 13.05 14.80 6.56
N SER A 310 11.81 15.09 6.94
CA SER A 310 10.98 16.06 6.20
C SER A 310 11.16 17.48 6.76
N ASN A 311 11.20 18.48 5.86
CA ASN A 311 11.20 19.90 6.19
C ASN A 311 9.78 20.39 6.53
N SER A 312 9.63 21.69 6.79
CA SER A 312 8.30 22.28 6.98
C SER A 312 7.46 22.15 5.69
N PRO A 313 6.18 21.77 5.79
CA PRO A 313 5.32 21.57 4.61
C PRO A 313 5.01 22.90 3.91
N ASP A 314 4.83 22.83 2.60
CA ASP A 314 4.33 23.96 1.80
C ASP A 314 2.80 24.11 1.95
N LEU A 315 2.37 24.87 2.94
CA LEU A 315 0.95 25.07 3.23
C LEU A 315 0.21 25.90 2.15
N SER A 316 0.88 26.44 1.16
CA SER A 316 0.25 27.09 0.01
C SER A 316 -0.25 26.09 -1.05
N ASN A 317 0.29 24.87 -1.04
CA ASN A 317 -0.15 23.78 -1.91
C ASN A 317 -1.21 22.93 -1.19
N PRO A 318 -2.38 22.66 -1.80
CA PRO A 318 -3.49 21.94 -1.17
C PRO A 318 -3.17 20.47 -0.81
N LEU A 319 -2.07 19.91 -1.30
CA LEU A 319 -1.63 18.57 -0.93
C LEU A 319 -1.02 18.49 0.47
N PHE A 320 -0.65 19.64 1.08
CA PHE A 320 0.02 19.67 2.37
C PHE A 320 -0.89 20.10 3.52
N ALA A 321 -0.51 19.70 4.72
CA ALA A 321 -1.08 20.15 5.99
C ALA A 321 0.02 20.25 7.05
N SER A 322 -0.26 20.87 8.17
CA SER A 322 0.67 20.89 9.30
C SER A 322 0.91 19.48 9.83
N LYS A 323 2.17 19.15 10.13
CA LYS A 323 2.60 17.86 10.65
C LYS A 323 1.83 17.48 11.92
N SER A 324 1.29 16.28 11.97
CA SER A 324 0.53 15.79 13.13
C SER A 324 0.29 14.28 13.08
N GLN A 325 -0.04 13.68 14.23
CA GLN A 325 -0.47 12.28 14.33
C GLN A 325 -1.69 11.97 13.44
N ALA A 326 -2.63 12.90 13.36
CA ALA A 326 -3.82 12.72 12.52
C ALA A 326 -3.45 12.58 11.03
N ARG A 327 -2.41 13.27 10.57
CA ARG A 327 -1.90 13.17 9.20
C ARG A 327 -1.16 11.85 8.97
N GLY A 328 -0.32 11.42 9.90
CA GLY A 328 0.33 10.11 9.83
C GLY A 328 -0.69 8.96 9.80
N ASN A 329 -1.67 8.97 10.69
CA ASN A 329 -2.76 7.99 10.68
C ASN A 329 -3.54 8.02 9.36
N ARG A 330 -3.85 9.23 8.83
CA ARG A 330 -4.53 9.40 7.53
C ARG A 330 -3.73 8.78 6.39
N MET A 331 -2.42 8.89 6.38
CA MET A 331 -1.56 8.27 5.36
C MET A 331 -1.71 6.75 5.35
N PHE A 332 -1.61 6.10 6.52
CA PHE A 332 -1.82 4.65 6.64
C PHE A 332 -3.22 4.24 6.20
N PHE A 333 -4.25 4.98 6.64
CA PHE A 333 -5.65 4.72 6.29
C PHE A 333 -5.87 4.77 4.76
N GLU A 334 -5.42 5.83 4.07
CA GLU A 334 -5.60 5.96 2.62
C GLU A 334 -4.76 4.91 1.86
N THR A 335 -3.58 4.56 2.38
CA THR A 335 -2.76 3.49 1.78
C THR A 335 -3.41 2.12 1.95
N LYS A 336 -3.96 1.80 3.13
CA LYS A 336 -4.69 0.54 3.35
C LYS A 336 -5.93 0.45 2.46
N ARG A 337 -6.64 1.56 2.25
CA ARG A 337 -7.77 1.62 1.30
C ARG A 337 -7.35 1.36 -0.14
N ALA A 338 -6.16 1.85 -0.54
CA ALA A 338 -5.62 1.61 -1.87
C ALA A 338 -5.03 0.18 -2.02
N LEU A 339 -4.65 -0.45 -0.92
CA LEU A 339 -3.96 -1.73 -0.83
C LEU A 339 -4.58 -2.60 0.29
N PRO A 340 -5.86 -3.00 0.18
CA PRO A 340 -6.59 -3.64 1.29
C PRO A 340 -5.97 -4.98 1.73
N ASP A 341 -5.35 -5.71 0.81
CA ASP A 341 -4.76 -7.04 1.07
C ASP A 341 -3.27 -6.98 1.44
N LYS A 342 -2.69 -5.77 1.52
CA LYS A 342 -1.27 -5.58 1.82
C LYS A 342 -1.07 -5.20 3.29
N GLU A 343 0.09 -5.57 3.82
CA GLU A 343 0.44 -5.26 5.21
C GLU A 343 0.93 -3.82 5.36
N MET A 344 0.41 -3.15 6.38
CA MET A 344 0.83 -1.81 6.77
C MET A 344 1.69 -1.90 8.02
N VAL A 345 2.97 -1.61 7.88
CA VAL A 345 3.96 -1.69 8.95
C VAL A 345 4.25 -0.29 9.46
N SER A 346 3.88 0.01 10.70
CA SER A 346 4.19 1.31 11.32
C SER A 346 5.58 1.29 11.97
N TYR A 347 6.31 2.41 11.86
CA TYR A 347 7.48 2.70 12.68
C TYR A 347 7.14 3.83 13.63
N GLN A 348 7.16 3.53 14.92
CA GLN A 348 6.69 4.44 15.97
C GLN A 348 7.80 5.38 16.43
N TYR A 349 8.25 6.24 15.51
CA TYR A 349 9.25 7.25 15.78
C TYR A 349 8.61 8.59 16.14
N GLY A 350 9.12 9.24 17.18
CA GLY A 350 8.61 10.54 17.61
C GLY A 350 7.13 10.51 18.00
N SER A 351 6.34 11.46 17.50
CA SER A 351 4.91 11.63 17.80
C SER A 351 4.06 11.73 16.54
N THR A 352 4.45 11.06 15.47
CA THR A 352 3.82 11.16 14.14
C THR A 352 2.68 10.17 13.91
N LEU A 353 2.54 9.18 14.80
CA LEU A 353 1.42 8.23 14.82
C LEU A 353 0.73 8.24 16.18
N GLY A 354 -0.53 7.85 16.22
CA GLY A 354 -1.32 7.85 17.45
C GLY A 354 -2.52 6.93 17.41
N ASN A 355 -3.22 6.89 18.53
CA ASN A 355 -4.34 5.98 18.79
C ASN A 355 -5.71 6.49 18.31
N ALA A 356 -5.75 7.67 17.66
CA ALA A 356 -7.01 8.26 17.24
C ALA A 356 -7.53 7.58 15.95
N PRO A 357 -8.84 7.27 15.87
CA PRO A 357 -9.44 6.73 14.65
C PRO A 357 -9.44 7.76 13.52
N VAL A 358 -9.47 7.29 12.27
CA VAL A 358 -9.63 8.08 11.06
C VAL A 358 -11.00 7.80 10.46
N ASP A 359 -11.83 8.84 10.31
CA ASP A 359 -13.21 8.72 9.81
C ASP A 359 -14.06 7.67 10.56
N GLY A 360 -13.77 7.48 11.86
CA GLY A 360 -14.42 6.47 12.70
C GLY A 360 -13.84 5.05 12.58
N VAL A 361 -12.85 4.82 11.73
CA VAL A 361 -12.18 3.53 11.55
C VAL A 361 -11.03 3.39 12.55
N ASP A 362 -11.00 2.27 13.25
CA ASP A 362 -10.01 1.98 14.28
C ASP A 362 -8.59 1.81 13.68
N PRO A 363 -7.52 2.30 14.31
CA PRO A 363 -6.15 2.13 13.83
C PRO A 363 -5.74 0.69 13.51
N SER A 364 -6.25 -0.30 14.22
CA SER A 364 -5.99 -1.72 13.97
C SER A 364 -6.58 -2.26 12.66
N GLU A 365 -7.46 -1.50 12.02
CA GLU A 365 -8.03 -1.88 10.72
C GLU A 365 -7.19 -1.40 9.53
N TYR A 366 -6.24 -0.46 9.79
CA TYR A 366 -5.37 0.07 8.73
C TYR A 366 -3.86 0.07 9.07
N MET A 367 -3.48 -0.45 10.23
CA MET A 367 -2.10 -0.74 10.61
C MET A 367 -2.03 -2.19 11.13
N ASP A 368 -1.19 -3.01 10.51
CA ASP A 368 -1.13 -4.46 10.79
C ASP A 368 0.03 -4.81 11.73
N ILE A 369 1.17 -4.11 11.66
CA ILE A 369 2.37 -4.35 12.47
C ILE A 369 2.83 -3.04 13.12
N PHE A 370 3.03 -3.08 14.45
CA PHE A 370 3.44 -1.92 15.26
C PHE A 370 4.88 -2.08 15.70
N ASN A 371 5.77 -1.38 15.03
CA ASN A 371 7.20 -1.43 15.32
C ASN A 371 7.63 -0.26 16.19
N GLY A 372 8.20 -0.57 17.37
CA GLY A 372 8.80 0.44 18.25
C GLY A 372 10.17 0.89 17.74
N ASP A 373 10.59 2.09 18.13
CA ASP A 373 11.94 2.60 17.89
C ASP A 373 13.02 1.76 18.59
N TYR A 374 14.28 1.97 18.27
CA TYR A 374 15.42 1.19 18.78
C TYR A 374 15.42 1.05 20.30
N GLY A 375 15.56 -0.18 20.77
CA GLY A 375 15.52 -0.53 22.19
C GLY A 375 14.13 -0.45 22.82
N ARG A 376 13.07 -0.18 22.04
CA ARG A 376 11.70 -0.05 22.51
C ARG A 376 10.81 -1.17 22.00
N LYS A 377 9.77 -1.43 22.75
CA LYS A 377 8.66 -2.30 22.32
C LYS A 377 7.69 -1.52 21.49
N GLY A 378 7.10 -2.17 20.49
CA GLY A 378 5.95 -1.63 19.77
C GLY A 378 4.74 -1.47 20.70
N VAL A 379 3.95 -0.43 20.46
CA VAL A 379 2.73 -0.11 21.22
C VAL A 379 1.52 -0.35 20.30
N PRO A 380 0.58 -1.21 20.70
CA PRO A 380 -0.62 -1.44 19.88
C PRO A 380 -1.51 -0.19 19.88
N TYR A 381 -2.07 0.16 18.73
CA TYR A 381 -3.07 1.20 18.59
C TYR A 381 -4.47 0.59 18.35
N GLY A 382 -5.50 1.31 18.79
CA GLY A 382 -6.88 0.86 18.67
C GLY A 382 -7.12 -0.46 19.39
N ASN A 383 -7.76 -1.39 18.70
CA ASN A 383 -8.08 -2.73 19.17
C ASN A 383 -6.95 -3.76 18.92
N ALA A 384 -5.80 -3.32 18.39
CA ALA A 384 -4.65 -4.20 18.16
C ALA A 384 -4.14 -4.81 19.48
N THR A 385 -3.55 -5.99 19.36
CA THR A 385 -2.93 -6.68 20.51
C THR A 385 -1.40 -6.66 20.41
N ARG A 386 -0.71 -7.01 21.47
CA ARG A 386 0.75 -7.15 21.48
C ARG A 386 1.27 -8.16 20.46
N ALA A 387 0.44 -9.12 20.04
CA ALA A 387 0.79 -10.05 18.97
C ALA A 387 1.12 -9.37 17.62
N ALA A 388 0.59 -8.17 17.39
CA ALA A 388 0.92 -7.34 16.23
C ALA A 388 2.14 -6.41 16.46
N CYS A 389 2.81 -6.49 17.62
CA CYS A 389 3.85 -5.55 18.01
C CYS A 389 5.23 -6.19 18.10
N THR A 390 6.28 -5.38 17.89
CA THR A 390 7.65 -5.80 18.16
C THR A 390 7.96 -5.82 19.65
N TYR A 391 8.60 -6.90 20.10
CA TYR A 391 9.14 -7.04 21.46
C TYR A 391 10.38 -6.17 21.67
N GLN A 392 11.22 -6.12 20.66
CA GLN A 392 12.49 -5.41 20.66
C GLN A 392 12.81 -4.93 19.25
N SER A 393 13.48 -3.78 19.16
CA SER A 393 14.05 -3.23 17.93
C SER A 393 15.55 -3.11 18.08
N SER A 394 16.28 -3.96 17.36
CA SER A 394 17.76 -4.07 17.39
C SER A 394 18.39 -3.30 16.26
N GLU A 395 19.42 -2.51 16.55
CA GLU A 395 20.16 -1.72 15.57
C GLU A 395 21.58 -2.29 15.42
N PHE A 396 21.79 -3.02 14.32
CA PHE A 396 23.01 -3.79 14.09
C PHE A 396 24.18 -2.93 13.57
N ALA A 397 23.91 -1.88 12.80
CA ALA A 397 24.99 -1.04 12.26
C ALA A 397 25.85 -0.39 13.35
N GLN A 398 25.25 -0.07 14.50
CA GLN A 398 25.94 0.53 15.66
C GLN A 398 26.06 -0.45 16.82
N GLY A 399 25.64 -1.70 16.69
CA GLY A 399 25.72 -2.73 17.73
C GLY A 399 24.86 -2.44 18.95
N ARG A 400 23.69 -1.81 18.78
CA ARG A 400 22.79 -1.44 19.88
C ARG A 400 21.63 -2.41 20.02
N TYR A 401 21.27 -2.74 21.26
CA TYR A 401 20.10 -3.58 21.60
C TYR A 401 20.09 -4.95 20.90
N LEU A 402 21.29 -5.52 20.69
CA LEU A 402 21.44 -6.82 20.03
C LEU A 402 20.79 -7.92 20.86
N PRO A 403 20.26 -9.00 20.22
CA PRO A 403 19.66 -10.11 20.92
C PRO A 403 20.59 -10.79 21.90
N THR A 404 20.14 -10.97 23.14
CA THR A 404 20.79 -11.82 24.13
C THR A 404 19.95 -13.07 24.36
N ALA A 405 20.56 -14.17 24.83
CA ALA A 405 19.84 -15.40 25.12
C ALA A 405 18.71 -15.22 26.14
N SER A 406 18.85 -14.27 27.08
CA SER A 406 17.80 -13.95 28.04
C SER A 406 16.61 -13.23 27.39
N GLU A 407 16.90 -12.21 26.57
CA GLU A 407 15.85 -11.43 25.89
C GLU A 407 15.13 -12.27 24.82
N ALA A 408 15.87 -13.10 24.07
CA ALA A 408 15.26 -14.01 23.09
C ALA A 408 14.29 -15.02 23.76
N ARG A 409 14.67 -15.59 24.92
CA ARG A 409 13.74 -16.43 25.71
C ARG A 409 12.54 -15.64 26.23
N ASN A 410 12.74 -14.42 26.70
CA ASN A 410 11.66 -13.57 27.17
C ASN A 410 10.70 -13.20 26.01
N PHE A 411 11.23 -12.96 24.83
CA PHE A 411 10.42 -12.73 23.62
C PHE A 411 9.53 -13.92 23.30
N VAL A 412 10.09 -15.13 23.22
CA VAL A 412 9.32 -16.35 22.93
C VAL A 412 8.17 -16.56 23.93
N ASN A 413 8.40 -16.26 25.21
CA ASN A 413 7.40 -16.41 26.27
C ASN A 413 6.47 -15.20 26.44
N SER A 414 6.63 -14.15 25.65
CA SER A 414 5.82 -12.93 25.72
C SER A 414 4.59 -13.01 24.84
N GLU A 415 3.69 -12.01 24.96
CA GLU A 415 2.54 -11.81 24.07
C GLU A 415 2.94 -11.13 22.73
N TYR A 416 4.17 -10.63 22.59
CA TYR A 416 4.63 -9.94 21.40
C TYR A 416 4.88 -10.91 20.24
N GLY A 417 4.48 -10.52 19.03
CA GLY A 417 4.60 -11.40 17.86
C GLY A 417 5.89 -11.23 17.07
N PHE A 418 6.57 -10.07 17.19
CA PHE A 418 7.67 -9.70 16.31
C PHE A 418 8.94 -9.31 17.07
N TRP A 419 10.07 -9.52 16.41
CA TRP A 419 11.36 -8.90 16.75
C TRP A 419 11.87 -8.16 15.51
N MET A 420 12.21 -6.88 15.68
CA MET A 420 12.75 -6.05 14.61
C MET A 420 14.28 -6.06 14.62
N THR A 421 14.86 -6.11 13.44
CA THR A 421 16.30 -5.86 13.22
C THR A 421 16.49 -4.78 12.15
N PHE A 422 17.47 -3.90 12.34
CA PHE A 422 17.88 -2.90 11.37
C PHE A 422 19.31 -3.10 10.96
N SER A 423 19.57 -3.06 9.64
CA SER A 423 20.92 -3.09 9.02
C SER A 423 21.78 -4.28 9.48
N VAL A 424 21.12 -5.44 9.68
CA VAL A 424 21.81 -6.68 9.98
C VAL A 424 22.60 -7.14 8.76
N TRP A 425 23.84 -7.57 9.01
CA TRP A 425 24.73 -8.08 7.98
C TRP A 425 24.87 -7.15 6.77
N ASN A 426 25.31 -5.94 7.05
CA ASN A 426 25.64 -4.95 6.03
C ASN A 426 26.83 -5.41 5.16
N THR A 427 27.28 -4.58 4.23
CA THR A 427 28.37 -4.87 3.28
C THR A 427 29.68 -5.37 3.90
N GLN A 428 29.84 -5.34 5.22
CA GLN A 428 31.03 -5.79 5.94
C GLN A 428 30.92 -7.26 6.43
N GLY A 429 29.75 -7.89 6.32
CA GLY A 429 29.54 -9.29 6.68
C GLY A 429 30.00 -9.63 8.10
N ARG A 430 29.50 -8.93 9.13
CA ARG A 430 29.99 -9.07 10.51
C ARG A 430 29.61 -10.41 11.11
N LYS A 431 30.58 -11.16 11.60
CA LYS A 431 30.33 -12.41 12.36
C LYS A 431 29.48 -12.19 13.62
N SER A 432 29.67 -11.05 14.31
CA SER A 432 28.89 -10.67 15.47
C SER A 432 27.38 -10.57 15.17
N ASP A 433 27.01 -10.12 13.97
CA ASP A 433 25.62 -10.05 13.55
C ASP A 433 25.04 -11.45 13.40
N TRP A 434 25.80 -12.37 12.78
CA TRP A 434 25.42 -13.75 12.67
C TRP A 434 25.28 -14.44 14.03
N ASP A 435 26.22 -14.20 14.98
CA ASP A 435 26.17 -14.77 16.34
C ASP A 435 24.91 -14.28 17.07
N ALA A 436 24.57 -12.99 16.97
CA ALA A 436 23.37 -12.43 17.60
C ALA A 436 22.08 -12.98 16.96
N MET A 437 22.04 -13.13 15.63
CA MET A 437 20.89 -13.72 14.94
C MET A 437 20.75 -15.22 15.23
N ASN A 438 21.87 -15.94 15.44
CA ASN A 438 21.82 -17.33 15.86
C ASN A 438 21.11 -17.51 17.22
N VAL A 439 21.34 -16.57 18.17
CA VAL A 439 20.62 -16.55 19.45
C VAL A 439 19.09 -16.46 19.25
N LEU A 440 18.63 -15.63 18.31
CA LEU A 440 17.21 -15.55 17.97
C LEU A 440 16.71 -16.84 17.31
N SER A 441 17.50 -17.41 16.38
CA SER A 441 17.15 -18.65 15.70
C SER A 441 16.96 -19.82 16.66
N GLU A 442 17.89 -20.02 17.56
CA GLU A 442 17.77 -21.07 18.58
C GLU A 442 16.56 -20.89 19.48
N ALA A 443 16.23 -19.64 19.85
CA ALA A 443 15.08 -19.36 20.71
C ALA A 443 13.74 -19.50 19.97
N VAL A 444 13.64 -18.96 18.73
CA VAL A 444 12.39 -18.88 17.97
C VAL A 444 12.12 -20.16 17.19
N LEU A 445 13.16 -20.75 16.58
CA LEU A 445 13.05 -21.92 15.71
C LEU A 445 13.51 -23.22 16.37
N GLY A 446 14.22 -23.13 17.50
CA GLY A 446 14.80 -24.30 18.16
C GLY A 446 15.94 -24.95 17.35
N SER A 447 16.52 -24.23 16.40
CA SER A 447 17.57 -24.71 15.50
C SER A 447 18.61 -23.63 15.28
N PRO A 448 19.93 -23.98 15.30
CA PRO A 448 20.99 -23.03 14.99
C PRO A 448 21.01 -22.66 13.50
N LEU A 449 21.61 -21.51 13.20
CA LEU A 449 21.85 -21.07 11.83
C LEU A 449 23.04 -21.81 11.21
N LYS A 450 22.94 -22.16 9.95
CA LYS A 450 24.08 -22.60 9.14
C LYS A 450 25.05 -21.43 8.96
N LYS A 451 26.34 -21.71 9.10
CA LYS A 451 27.37 -20.74 8.70
C LYS A 451 27.38 -20.59 7.20
N PRO A 452 27.04 -19.42 6.65
CA PRO A 452 27.05 -19.24 5.20
C PRO A 452 28.48 -19.22 4.65
N ALA A 453 28.62 -19.72 3.43
CA ALA A 453 29.91 -19.78 2.75
C ALA A 453 30.32 -18.45 2.11
N PHE A 454 29.34 -17.58 1.84
CA PHE A 454 29.53 -16.32 1.13
C PHE A 454 28.50 -15.28 1.56
N TYR A 455 28.71 -14.03 1.16
CA TYR A 455 27.74 -12.93 1.28
C TYR A 455 27.81 -12.02 0.04
N TYR A 456 26.81 -11.15 -0.11
CA TYR A 456 26.77 -10.15 -1.17
C TYR A 456 27.29 -8.82 -0.61
N PRO A 457 28.52 -8.38 -1.02
CA PRO A 457 29.18 -7.19 -0.44
C PRO A 457 28.60 -5.86 -0.95
N GLU A 458 27.92 -5.89 -2.10
CA GLU A 458 27.41 -4.71 -2.78
C GLU A 458 25.90 -4.80 -3.00
N THR A 459 25.19 -3.70 -2.78
CA THR A 459 23.73 -3.63 -2.93
C THR A 459 23.28 -3.70 -4.40
N ARG A 460 24.10 -3.18 -5.31
CA ARG A 460 23.83 -3.16 -6.76
C ARG A 460 24.72 -4.16 -7.51
N SER A 461 24.80 -5.38 -7.00
CA SER A 461 25.60 -6.43 -7.61
C SER A 461 25.15 -7.81 -7.16
N LEU A 462 25.26 -8.78 -8.03
CA LEU A 462 25.09 -10.20 -7.71
C LEU A 462 26.43 -10.89 -7.37
N ARG A 463 27.50 -10.14 -7.32
CA ARG A 463 28.82 -10.64 -6.92
C ARG A 463 28.80 -11.07 -5.45
N THR A 464 29.39 -12.21 -5.19
CA THR A 464 29.56 -12.74 -3.83
C THR A 464 31.02 -12.74 -3.40
N GLU A 465 31.26 -12.66 -2.11
CA GLU A 465 32.56 -12.85 -1.48
C GLU A 465 32.51 -13.98 -0.44
N PRO A 466 33.56 -14.81 -0.34
CA PRO A 466 33.61 -15.88 0.64
C PRO A 466 33.73 -15.33 2.07
N ILE A 467 33.12 -16.05 3.01
CA ILE A 467 33.24 -15.76 4.45
C ILE A 467 34.19 -16.76 5.07
N THR A 468 35.22 -16.27 5.78
CA THR A 468 36.10 -17.10 6.62
C THR A 468 35.59 -17.02 8.06
N TRP A 469 35.17 -18.16 8.59
CA TRP A 469 34.60 -18.31 9.93
C TRP A 469 35.66 -18.53 11.00
#